data_99fe5393caebc349f5e0bdb4b634e1d3
#
_entry.id   99fe5393caebc349f5e0bdb4b634e1d3
#
_cell.length_a   1.000
_cell.length_b   1.000
_cell.length_c   1.000
_cell.angle_alpha   90.00
_cell.angle_beta   90.00
_cell.angle_gamma   90.00
#
_symmetry.space_group_name_H-M   'P 1'
#
loop_
_entity.id
_entity.type
_entity.pdbx_description
1 polymer ?
#
loop_
_entity_poly.entity_id
_entity_poly.type
_entity_poly.pdbx_seq_one_letter_code
_entity_poly.pdbx_strand_id
1 'polypeptide(L)'
;MCEVDGCRSVPALFRRRVADLGEKVALREKDFGIWNEYSWADYGQRARWAGLGLKALGMERGDVCSIASEVNKEWLFADLGVICAGGVTNGVYPTDAPEQVEYLVNDSGTRFYFAEDEEQLDKLLAVRERTPTLEKIVIFDMKGLRHLDDPMCLSFDDLLERGRKYAAEHPGAWDEEIDRAQPGDLMVLTYTSGTTGPPKGSMITQSNMLFMMNVLQRCYGVFESDEQLGFLPLAHVAGRMFYTFLALESGSVVNLTESPETMEQDLREVAPSVHFAVPRVWEKQHSSVQIKLKEATALGRWAYSVAIRVGERRAEFLKARAHVPGWLEAAFAAADRLVLRNIRRGLGIDSCRWLSTAAAPIAPELIDWYWALGKPMYEVYGQTECSGIATANLADDFRIGSVGKATPGAEVRLSDQDEILIRSPGVIQGYWNKPEKTAETIRGDWLHTGDVGRIDAEGFVYVVDRMKDIIITAGGKNITPSEIENQLKFSAYITDAVVVGDRRPYLTCLVMIDAENVTQFAQDNGVPFTNYTSLCHTREVQDLIASEIESVNAKFARVETIKKFRLIDQLLDPEDEELTPTQKLKRKVVNEKYADLIDSMYRGG
;
A
#
# COMPACT_ATOMS: atom_id res chain seq x y z
N MET A 1 -0.21 4.20 -25.75
CA MET A 1 -0.06 3.71 -24.39
C MET A 1 -1.28 3.94 -23.49
N CYS A 2 -2.26 4.70 -23.91
CA CYS A 2 -3.54 4.86 -23.21
C CYS A 2 -4.66 3.98 -23.81
N GLU A 3 -4.29 2.77 -24.22
CA GLU A 3 -5.17 1.77 -24.82
C GLU A 3 -4.65 0.38 -24.43
N VAL A 4 -5.52 -0.52 -24.01
CA VAL A 4 -5.23 -1.90 -23.64
C VAL A 4 -6.12 -2.81 -24.49
N ASP A 5 -5.55 -3.75 -25.19
CA ASP A 5 -6.26 -4.69 -26.08
C ASP A 5 -7.24 -4.00 -27.06
N GLY A 6 -6.92 -2.83 -27.58
CA GLY A 6 -7.81 -2.05 -28.44
C GLY A 6 -8.93 -1.30 -27.70
N CYS A 7 -8.98 -1.36 -26.38
CA CYS A 7 -9.95 -0.66 -25.55
C CYS A 7 -9.39 0.68 -25.06
N ARG A 8 -10.18 1.74 -25.20
CA ARG A 8 -9.82 3.11 -24.83
C ARG A 8 -10.49 3.59 -23.54
N SER A 9 -11.21 2.70 -22.86
CA SER A 9 -11.81 2.92 -21.55
C SER A 9 -11.77 1.63 -20.73
N VAL A 10 -11.73 1.76 -19.41
CA VAL A 10 -11.78 0.62 -18.46
C VAL A 10 -13.10 -0.15 -18.58
N PRO A 11 -14.28 0.49 -18.73
CA PRO A 11 -15.52 -0.22 -19.00
C PRO A 11 -15.48 -1.11 -20.25
N ALA A 12 -14.92 -0.62 -21.36
CA ALA A 12 -14.79 -1.42 -22.57
C ALA A 12 -13.83 -2.60 -22.39
N LEU A 13 -12.73 -2.41 -21.66
CA LEU A 13 -11.79 -3.47 -21.32
C LEU A 13 -12.46 -4.53 -20.42
N PHE A 14 -13.22 -4.10 -19.41
CA PHE A 14 -13.94 -5.02 -18.52
C PHE A 14 -14.95 -5.89 -19.27
N ARG A 15 -15.81 -5.26 -20.10
CA ARG A 15 -16.75 -5.98 -20.95
C ARG A 15 -16.06 -7.03 -21.83
N ARG A 16 -14.93 -6.64 -22.45
CA ARG A 16 -14.12 -7.54 -23.27
C ARG A 16 -13.56 -8.70 -22.43
N ARG A 17 -12.98 -8.40 -21.27
CA ARG A 17 -12.38 -9.41 -20.39
C ARG A 17 -13.41 -10.44 -19.91
N VAL A 18 -14.60 -9.97 -19.53
CA VAL A 18 -15.73 -10.85 -19.17
C VAL A 18 -16.12 -11.76 -20.35
N ALA A 19 -16.16 -11.22 -21.55
CA ALA A 19 -16.49 -12.00 -22.76
C ALA A 19 -15.40 -13.03 -23.11
N ASP A 20 -14.13 -12.65 -23.00
CA ASP A 20 -12.98 -13.50 -23.39
C ASP A 20 -12.71 -14.64 -22.39
N LEU A 21 -12.87 -14.36 -21.08
CA LEU A 21 -12.50 -15.31 -20.02
C LEU A 21 -13.70 -16.07 -19.41
N GLY A 22 -14.92 -15.55 -19.49
CA GLY A 22 -16.17 -16.22 -19.14
C GLY A 22 -16.12 -16.97 -17.81
N GLU A 23 -16.13 -18.30 -17.85
CA GLU A 23 -16.18 -19.19 -16.68
C GLU A 23 -14.83 -19.36 -15.95
N LYS A 24 -13.73 -18.75 -16.45
CA LYS A 24 -12.46 -18.79 -15.72
C LYS A 24 -12.55 -17.99 -14.43
N VAL A 25 -11.85 -18.46 -13.40
CA VAL A 25 -11.81 -17.80 -12.09
C VAL A 25 -11.17 -16.42 -12.23
N ALA A 26 -11.86 -15.37 -11.76
CA ALA A 26 -11.36 -14.01 -11.64
C ALA A 26 -10.90 -13.70 -10.23
N LEU A 27 -11.74 -14.08 -9.26
CA LEU A 27 -11.56 -13.76 -7.84
C LEU A 27 -11.72 -15.04 -7.01
N ARG A 28 -10.95 -15.13 -5.95
CA ARG A 28 -11.26 -16.01 -4.82
C ARG A 28 -11.33 -15.15 -3.56
N GLU A 29 -12.26 -15.47 -2.69
CA GLU A 29 -12.39 -14.85 -1.39
C GLU A 29 -12.46 -15.90 -0.32
N LYS A 30 -11.73 -15.69 0.77
CA LYS A 30 -11.77 -16.59 1.92
C LYS A 30 -12.87 -16.12 2.88
N ASP A 31 -13.75 -17.03 3.26
CA ASP A 31 -14.81 -16.79 4.25
C ASP A 31 -14.93 -18.03 5.14
N PHE A 32 -14.86 -17.84 6.47
CA PHE A 32 -14.78 -18.93 7.46
C PHE A 32 -13.73 -20.01 7.11
N GLY A 33 -12.57 -19.56 6.62
CA GLY A 33 -11.46 -20.44 6.24
C GLY A 33 -11.64 -21.20 4.92
N ILE A 34 -12.69 -20.92 4.15
CA ILE A 34 -13.01 -21.59 2.88
C ILE A 34 -12.84 -20.61 1.73
N TRP A 35 -12.07 -21.00 0.72
CA TRP A 35 -11.91 -20.23 -0.51
C TRP A 35 -13.11 -20.44 -1.45
N ASN A 36 -13.87 -19.37 -1.70
CA ASN A 36 -14.97 -19.31 -2.65
C ASN A 36 -14.50 -18.71 -3.97
N GLU A 37 -14.86 -19.34 -5.09
CA GLU A 37 -14.45 -18.90 -6.42
C GLU A 37 -15.54 -18.12 -7.13
N TYR A 38 -15.14 -17.06 -7.83
CA TYR A 38 -16.00 -16.23 -8.68
C TYR A 38 -15.38 -16.13 -10.07
N SER A 39 -16.12 -16.53 -11.09
CA SER A 39 -15.69 -16.43 -12.48
C SER A 39 -15.72 -14.99 -12.99
N TRP A 40 -15.10 -14.74 -14.14
CA TRP A 40 -15.25 -13.47 -14.84
C TRP A 40 -16.71 -13.19 -15.22
N ALA A 41 -17.49 -14.23 -15.56
CA ALA A 41 -18.92 -14.12 -15.82
C ALA A 41 -19.68 -13.69 -14.55
N ASP A 42 -19.38 -14.28 -13.39
CA ASP A 42 -19.94 -13.87 -12.09
C ASP A 42 -19.61 -12.43 -11.76
N TYR A 43 -18.34 -12.05 -11.93
CA TYR A 43 -17.87 -10.67 -11.68
C TYR A 43 -18.61 -9.69 -12.60
N GLY A 44 -18.64 -9.98 -13.90
CA GLY A 44 -19.34 -9.15 -14.88
C GLY A 44 -20.82 -8.99 -14.58
N GLN A 45 -21.48 -10.07 -14.18
CA GLN A 45 -22.91 -10.06 -13.86
C GLN A 45 -23.22 -9.22 -12.61
N ARG A 46 -22.45 -9.41 -11.53
CA ARG A 46 -22.66 -8.67 -10.27
C ARG A 46 -22.33 -7.18 -10.43
N ALA A 47 -21.23 -6.84 -11.10
CA ALA A 47 -20.90 -5.45 -11.42
C ALA A 47 -21.99 -4.80 -12.29
N ARG A 48 -22.51 -5.51 -13.29
CA ARG A 48 -23.62 -5.03 -14.12
C ARG A 48 -24.86 -4.74 -13.28
N TRP A 49 -25.25 -5.66 -12.39
CA TRP A 49 -26.43 -5.44 -11.56
C TRP A 49 -26.21 -4.35 -10.52
N ALA A 50 -25.02 -4.23 -9.93
CA ALA A 50 -24.69 -3.12 -9.03
C ALA A 50 -24.82 -1.75 -9.74
N GLY A 51 -24.18 -1.60 -10.91
CA GLY A 51 -24.26 -0.35 -11.67
C GLY A 51 -25.66 -0.02 -12.15
N LEU A 52 -26.42 -0.99 -12.69
CA LEU A 52 -27.81 -0.77 -13.13
C LEU A 52 -28.77 -0.59 -11.94
N GLY A 53 -28.47 -1.16 -10.78
CA GLY A 53 -29.20 -0.91 -9.54
C GLY A 53 -29.06 0.55 -9.08
N LEU A 54 -27.87 1.13 -9.19
CA LEU A 54 -27.64 2.56 -8.96
C LEU A 54 -28.38 3.42 -9.97
N LYS A 55 -28.41 3.05 -11.27
CA LYS A 55 -29.22 3.73 -12.29
C LYS A 55 -30.70 3.72 -11.94
N ALA A 56 -31.21 2.57 -11.45
CA ALA A 56 -32.60 2.47 -10.98
C ALA A 56 -32.89 3.36 -9.75
N LEU A 57 -31.86 3.69 -8.95
CA LEU A 57 -31.95 4.63 -7.83
C LEU A 57 -31.70 6.09 -8.25
N GLY A 58 -31.52 6.38 -9.55
CA GLY A 58 -31.34 7.72 -10.07
C GLY A 58 -29.90 8.19 -10.20
N MET A 59 -28.92 7.29 -10.17
CA MET A 59 -27.52 7.66 -10.44
C MET A 59 -27.37 8.20 -11.87
N GLU A 60 -26.76 9.35 -11.99
CA GLU A 60 -26.41 9.97 -13.25
C GLU A 60 -24.92 9.82 -13.56
N ARG A 61 -24.53 10.10 -14.80
CA ARG A 61 -23.13 10.06 -15.22
C ARG A 61 -22.33 11.16 -14.50
N GLY A 62 -21.20 10.77 -13.88
CA GLY A 62 -20.34 11.65 -13.11
C GLY A 62 -20.69 11.76 -11.63
N ASP A 63 -21.78 11.15 -11.19
CA ASP A 63 -22.10 11.07 -9.76
C ASP A 63 -21.01 10.30 -9.01
N VAL A 64 -20.72 10.75 -7.79
CA VAL A 64 -19.73 10.12 -6.93
C VAL A 64 -20.39 9.09 -6.01
N CYS A 65 -19.81 7.91 -6.01
CA CYS A 65 -20.12 6.81 -5.10
C CYS A 65 -18.93 6.53 -4.19
N SER A 66 -19.09 6.67 -2.89
CA SER A 66 -18.04 6.32 -1.92
C SER A 66 -18.17 4.87 -1.47
N ILE A 67 -17.04 4.20 -1.22
CA ILE A 67 -17.00 2.81 -0.75
C ILE A 67 -16.07 2.76 0.47
N ALA A 68 -16.64 2.41 1.64
CA ALA A 68 -15.93 2.19 2.89
C ALA A 68 -15.99 0.70 3.25
N SER A 69 -14.94 0.00 2.98
CA SER A 69 -14.85 -1.44 3.19
C SER A 69 -13.39 -1.91 3.14
N GLU A 70 -13.11 -2.99 3.85
CA GLU A 70 -11.92 -3.78 3.69
C GLU A 70 -11.88 -4.44 2.29
N VAL A 71 -10.88 -5.26 2.06
CA VAL A 71 -10.67 -5.91 0.76
C VAL A 71 -11.60 -7.10 0.63
N ASN A 72 -12.72 -6.93 -0.08
CA ASN A 72 -13.69 -7.98 -0.35
C ASN A 72 -14.21 -7.93 -1.80
N LYS A 73 -14.96 -8.93 -2.19
CA LYS A 73 -15.53 -9.04 -3.55
C LYS A 73 -16.60 -7.99 -3.83
N GLU A 74 -17.40 -7.61 -2.82
CA GLU A 74 -18.45 -6.61 -2.95
C GLU A 74 -17.84 -5.26 -3.34
N TRP A 75 -16.69 -4.92 -2.76
CA TRP A 75 -15.94 -3.73 -3.13
C TRP A 75 -15.61 -3.71 -4.63
N LEU A 76 -15.09 -4.83 -5.13
CA LEU A 76 -14.71 -4.97 -6.54
C LEU A 76 -15.94 -4.94 -7.47
N PHE A 77 -17.04 -5.58 -7.09
CA PHE A 77 -18.29 -5.56 -7.83
C PHE A 77 -18.90 -4.15 -7.89
N ALA A 78 -18.91 -3.45 -6.77
CA ALA A 78 -19.41 -2.07 -6.68
C ALA A 78 -18.55 -1.11 -7.49
N ASP A 79 -17.20 -1.20 -7.37
CA ASP A 79 -16.24 -0.33 -8.05
C ASP A 79 -16.42 -0.37 -9.57
N LEU A 80 -16.31 -1.55 -10.17
CA LEU A 80 -16.50 -1.69 -11.63
C LEU A 80 -17.97 -1.49 -12.04
N GLY A 81 -18.92 -1.78 -11.16
CA GLY A 81 -20.32 -1.48 -11.37
C GLY A 81 -20.58 0.03 -11.56
N VAL A 82 -20.06 0.84 -10.64
CA VAL A 82 -20.14 2.31 -10.69
C VAL A 82 -19.42 2.85 -11.91
N ILE A 83 -18.17 2.47 -12.13
CA ILE A 83 -17.34 2.97 -13.25
C ILE A 83 -17.98 2.63 -14.60
N CYS A 84 -18.49 1.41 -14.80
CA CYS A 84 -19.13 1.00 -16.04
C CYS A 84 -20.49 1.66 -16.27
N ALA A 85 -21.20 2.02 -15.19
CA ALA A 85 -22.45 2.79 -15.27
C ALA A 85 -22.22 4.30 -15.43
N GLY A 86 -20.96 4.73 -15.56
CA GLY A 86 -20.56 6.12 -15.80
C GLY A 86 -20.40 6.97 -14.54
N GLY A 87 -20.43 6.36 -13.35
CA GLY A 87 -20.16 7.04 -12.10
C GLY A 87 -18.66 7.16 -11.79
N VAL A 88 -18.37 7.83 -10.70
CA VAL A 88 -17.02 8.04 -10.15
C VAL A 88 -16.92 7.37 -8.80
N THR A 89 -15.92 6.53 -8.58
CA THR A 89 -15.74 5.89 -7.28
C THR A 89 -14.77 6.66 -6.40
N ASN A 90 -15.08 6.73 -5.12
CA ASN A 90 -14.24 7.31 -4.07
C ASN A 90 -14.02 6.26 -2.98
N GLY A 91 -12.78 5.87 -2.73
CA GLY A 91 -12.44 4.96 -1.64
C GLY A 91 -12.34 5.71 -0.31
N VAL A 92 -13.02 5.19 0.71
CA VAL A 92 -12.95 5.63 2.10
C VAL A 92 -12.30 4.52 2.91
N TYR A 93 -11.36 4.86 3.79
CA TYR A 93 -10.72 3.84 4.62
C TYR A 93 -11.66 3.41 5.76
N PRO A 94 -11.77 2.11 6.05
CA PRO A 94 -12.55 1.63 7.19
C PRO A 94 -12.09 2.23 8.53
N THR A 95 -10.84 2.63 8.64
CA THR A 95 -10.25 3.27 9.81
C THR A 95 -10.50 4.79 9.91
N ASP A 96 -11.16 5.39 8.91
CA ASP A 96 -11.50 6.82 8.97
C ASP A 96 -12.57 7.07 10.06
N ALA A 97 -12.31 8.07 10.91
CA ALA A 97 -13.24 8.52 11.94
C ALA A 97 -14.48 9.21 11.32
N PRO A 98 -15.61 9.31 12.03
CA PRO A 98 -16.84 9.93 11.52
C PRO A 98 -16.64 11.33 10.90
N GLU A 99 -15.80 12.17 11.51
CA GLU A 99 -15.51 13.51 11.01
C GLU A 99 -14.70 13.50 9.68
N GLN A 100 -13.87 12.48 9.49
CA GLN A 100 -13.15 12.27 8.23
C GLN A 100 -14.11 11.78 7.15
N VAL A 101 -15.02 10.86 7.49
CA VAL A 101 -16.08 10.39 6.59
C VAL A 101 -16.97 11.56 6.16
N GLU A 102 -17.40 12.42 7.09
CA GLU A 102 -18.15 13.66 6.81
C GLU A 102 -17.42 14.54 5.78
N TYR A 103 -16.12 14.77 6.05
CA TYR A 103 -15.30 15.59 5.15
C TYR A 103 -15.23 14.99 3.75
N LEU A 104 -14.96 13.68 3.64
CA LEU A 104 -14.81 13.00 2.36
C LEU A 104 -16.11 12.99 1.55
N VAL A 105 -17.24 12.72 2.21
CA VAL A 105 -18.57 12.73 1.58
C VAL A 105 -18.92 14.12 1.06
N ASN A 106 -18.69 15.16 1.84
CA ASN A 106 -19.01 16.55 1.47
C ASN A 106 -18.06 17.08 0.39
N ASP A 107 -16.74 16.88 0.52
CA ASP A 107 -15.75 17.38 -0.43
C ASP A 107 -15.90 16.70 -1.80
N SER A 108 -16.20 15.39 -1.82
CA SER A 108 -16.42 14.63 -3.06
C SER A 108 -17.79 14.88 -3.68
N GLY A 109 -18.77 15.30 -2.89
CA GLY A 109 -20.17 15.39 -3.30
C GLY A 109 -20.82 14.01 -3.47
N THR A 110 -20.47 13.06 -2.61
CA THR A 110 -21.00 11.69 -2.64
C THR A 110 -22.52 11.66 -2.58
N ARG A 111 -23.15 10.98 -3.54
CA ARG A 111 -24.61 10.72 -3.57
C ARG A 111 -24.95 9.32 -3.05
N PHE A 112 -24.13 8.35 -3.34
CA PHE A 112 -24.32 6.95 -2.95
C PHE A 112 -23.13 6.49 -2.12
N TYR A 113 -23.40 5.82 -1.01
CA TYR A 113 -22.35 5.34 -0.12
C TYR A 113 -22.50 3.83 0.09
N PHE A 114 -21.40 3.09 -0.08
CA PHE A 114 -21.33 1.68 0.24
C PHE A 114 -20.61 1.52 1.58
N ALA A 115 -21.28 0.94 2.55
CA ALA A 115 -20.74 0.58 3.85
C ALA A 115 -20.55 -0.94 3.91
N GLU A 116 -19.41 -1.38 4.46
CA GLU A 116 -19.17 -2.82 4.60
C GLU A 116 -20.19 -3.46 5.54
N ASP A 117 -20.34 -2.91 6.74
CA ASP A 117 -21.06 -3.50 7.85
C ASP A 117 -21.72 -2.45 8.77
N GLU A 118 -22.16 -2.89 9.95
CA GLU A 118 -22.74 -2.04 10.99
C GLU A 118 -21.78 -0.94 11.46
N GLU A 119 -20.48 -1.23 11.60
CA GLU A 119 -19.49 -0.26 12.06
C GLU A 119 -19.34 0.90 11.08
N GLN A 120 -19.16 0.59 9.79
CA GLN A 120 -19.02 1.62 8.75
C GLN A 120 -20.34 2.38 8.54
N LEU A 121 -21.47 1.73 8.73
CA LEU A 121 -22.79 2.39 8.72
C LEU A 121 -22.92 3.38 9.89
N ASP A 122 -22.56 3.00 11.11
CA ASP A 122 -22.67 3.84 12.30
C ASP A 122 -21.83 5.12 12.19
N LYS A 123 -20.61 5.02 11.63
CA LYS A 123 -19.77 6.18 11.35
C LYS A 123 -20.48 7.20 10.45
N LEU A 124 -21.16 6.72 9.41
CA LEU A 124 -21.88 7.57 8.49
C LEU A 124 -23.18 8.12 9.10
N LEU A 125 -23.92 7.29 9.84
CA LEU A 125 -25.15 7.73 10.52
C LEU A 125 -24.89 8.82 11.55
N ALA A 126 -23.75 8.79 12.24
CA ALA A 126 -23.34 9.83 13.19
C ALA A 126 -23.18 11.22 12.55
N VAL A 127 -22.91 11.28 11.25
CA VAL A 127 -22.66 12.53 10.50
C VAL A 127 -23.71 12.81 9.41
N ARG A 128 -24.69 11.93 9.23
CA ARG A 128 -25.66 11.94 8.13
C ARG A 128 -26.36 13.29 7.93
N GLU A 129 -26.76 13.95 9.01
CA GLU A 129 -27.45 15.25 8.93
C GLU A 129 -26.55 16.37 8.38
N ARG A 130 -25.23 16.16 8.42
CA ARG A 130 -24.21 17.08 7.90
C ARG A 130 -23.68 16.70 6.51
N THR A 131 -24.28 15.68 5.87
CA THR A 131 -23.91 15.19 4.53
C THR A 131 -25.10 15.32 3.56
N PRO A 132 -25.46 16.54 3.15
CA PRO A 132 -26.72 16.84 2.45
C PRO A 132 -26.77 16.27 1.01
N THR A 133 -25.65 15.89 0.42
CA THR A 133 -25.61 15.28 -0.92
C THR A 133 -25.93 13.79 -0.92
N LEU A 134 -25.86 13.15 0.25
CA LEU A 134 -26.05 11.71 0.40
C LEU A 134 -27.51 11.31 0.23
N GLU A 135 -27.80 10.41 -0.72
CA GLU A 135 -29.16 9.97 -1.04
C GLU A 135 -29.44 8.54 -0.59
N LYS A 136 -28.47 7.62 -0.77
CA LYS A 136 -28.62 6.21 -0.43
C LYS A 136 -27.36 5.62 0.16
N ILE A 137 -27.55 4.66 1.07
CA ILE A 137 -26.51 3.88 1.71
C ILE A 137 -26.76 2.41 1.36
N VAL A 138 -25.78 1.76 0.75
CA VAL A 138 -25.79 0.34 0.40
C VAL A 138 -24.89 -0.42 1.35
N ILE A 139 -25.37 -1.46 1.98
CA ILE A 139 -24.64 -2.21 3.02
C ILE A 139 -24.28 -3.58 2.46
N PHE A 140 -22.99 -3.97 2.56
CA PHE A 140 -22.52 -5.25 2.06
C PHE A 140 -22.89 -6.40 3.00
N ASP A 141 -22.58 -6.29 4.29
CA ASP A 141 -22.93 -7.29 5.31
C ASP A 141 -24.04 -6.78 6.24
N MET A 142 -25.21 -7.41 6.16
CA MET A 142 -26.37 -7.09 6.97
C MET A 142 -26.40 -7.79 8.34
N LYS A 143 -25.31 -8.45 8.75
CA LYS A 143 -25.21 -9.04 10.10
C LYS A 143 -25.32 -7.93 11.13
N GLY A 144 -26.11 -8.19 12.21
CA GLY A 144 -26.41 -7.18 13.23
C GLY A 144 -27.60 -6.26 12.87
N LEU A 145 -27.86 -6.00 11.61
CA LEU A 145 -28.79 -4.97 11.11
C LEU A 145 -30.22 -5.46 10.82
N ARG A 146 -30.65 -6.56 11.45
CA ARG A 146 -31.99 -7.20 11.19
C ARG A 146 -33.18 -6.29 11.42
N HIS A 147 -33.02 -5.24 12.20
CA HIS A 147 -34.08 -4.30 12.57
C HIS A 147 -33.87 -2.90 11.99
N LEU A 148 -32.93 -2.76 11.07
CA LEU A 148 -32.69 -1.50 10.38
C LEU A 148 -33.86 -1.19 9.46
N ASP A 149 -34.63 -0.16 9.83
CA ASP A 149 -35.75 0.37 9.04
C ASP A 149 -35.46 1.85 8.71
N ASP A 150 -34.53 2.07 7.80
CA ASP A 150 -34.17 3.40 7.32
C ASP A 150 -34.32 3.44 5.79
N PRO A 151 -35.19 4.32 5.24
CA PRO A 151 -35.43 4.39 3.80
C PRO A 151 -34.21 4.81 2.98
N MET A 152 -33.17 5.36 3.60
CA MET A 152 -31.89 5.62 2.92
C MET A 152 -31.05 4.35 2.75
N CYS A 153 -31.22 3.36 3.61
CA CYS A 153 -30.42 2.15 3.65
C CYS A 153 -31.04 1.02 2.82
N LEU A 154 -30.21 0.25 2.15
CA LEU A 154 -30.59 -0.99 1.49
C LEU A 154 -29.41 -1.98 1.51
N SER A 155 -29.70 -3.27 1.43
CA SER A 155 -28.66 -4.28 1.29
C SER A 155 -28.06 -4.28 -0.12
N PHE A 156 -26.83 -4.79 -0.24
CA PHE A 156 -26.21 -4.98 -1.55
C PHE A 156 -27.00 -5.95 -2.42
N ASP A 157 -27.59 -7.01 -1.82
CA ASP A 157 -28.45 -7.95 -2.55
C ASP A 157 -29.71 -7.25 -3.09
N ASP A 158 -30.33 -6.33 -2.33
CA ASP A 158 -31.45 -5.53 -2.83
C ASP A 158 -31.05 -4.62 -3.98
N LEU A 159 -29.85 -4.06 -3.94
CA LEU A 159 -29.30 -3.29 -5.05
C LEU A 159 -29.13 -4.16 -6.30
N LEU A 160 -28.54 -5.35 -6.15
CA LEU A 160 -28.35 -6.29 -7.28
C LEU A 160 -29.69 -6.71 -7.86
N GLU A 161 -30.71 -7.01 -7.03
CA GLU A 161 -32.04 -7.37 -7.51
C GLU A 161 -32.74 -6.21 -8.24
N ARG A 162 -32.57 -4.95 -7.78
CA ARG A 162 -33.04 -3.76 -8.49
C ARG A 162 -32.35 -3.63 -9.86
N GLY A 163 -31.04 -3.86 -9.90
CA GLY A 163 -30.28 -3.84 -11.14
C GLY A 163 -30.68 -4.95 -12.12
N ARG A 164 -31.00 -6.12 -11.61
CA ARG A 164 -31.50 -7.24 -12.41
C ARG A 164 -32.86 -6.88 -13.06
N LYS A 165 -33.77 -6.27 -12.31
CA LYS A 165 -35.06 -5.79 -12.83
C LYS A 165 -34.86 -4.68 -13.86
N TYR A 166 -34.04 -3.68 -13.54
CA TYR A 166 -33.73 -2.58 -14.46
C TYR A 166 -33.12 -3.08 -15.79
N ALA A 167 -32.21 -4.08 -15.70
CA ALA A 167 -31.63 -4.71 -16.89
C ALA A 167 -32.66 -5.41 -17.78
N ALA A 168 -33.73 -5.98 -17.19
CA ALA A 168 -34.80 -6.62 -17.94
C ALA A 168 -35.71 -5.60 -18.62
N GLU A 169 -35.96 -4.46 -17.98
CA GLU A 169 -36.75 -3.35 -18.51
C GLU A 169 -35.99 -2.52 -19.55
N HIS A 170 -34.65 -2.44 -19.44
CA HIS A 170 -33.77 -1.66 -20.28
C HIS A 170 -32.61 -2.51 -20.83
N PRO A 171 -32.84 -3.44 -21.77
CA PRO A 171 -31.85 -4.46 -22.19
C PRO A 171 -30.51 -3.92 -22.72
N GLY A 172 -30.49 -2.70 -23.29
CA GLY A 172 -29.26 -2.07 -23.83
C GLY A 172 -28.52 -1.15 -22.88
N ALA A 173 -29.11 -0.80 -21.74
CA ALA A 173 -28.63 0.30 -20.91
C ALA A 173 -27.17 0.14 -20.41
N TRP A 174 -26.74 -1.09 -20.11
CA TRP A 174 -25.37 -1.37 -19.69
C TRP A 174 -24.35 -1.12 -20.80
N ASP A 175 -24.61 -1.67 -21.98
CA ASP A 175 -23.70 -1.52 -23.13
C ASP A 175 -23.67 -0.08 -23.63
N GLU A 176 -24.80 0.62 -23.61
CA GLU A 176 -24.87 2.05 -23.94
C GLU A 176 -24.01 2.90 -23.01
N GLU A 177 -24.02 2.65 -21.69
CA GLU A 177 -23.18 3.40 -20.75
C GLU A 177 -21.69 3.10 -20.96
N ILE A 178 -21.33 1.84 -21.20
CA ILE A 178 -19.95 1.44 -21.53
C ILE A 178 -19.46 2.12 -22.81
N ASP A 179 -20.30 2.14 -23.86
CA ASP A 179 -19.93 2.73 -25.15
C ASP A 179 -19.82 4.27 -25.11
N ARG A 180 -20.47 4.92 -24.12
CA ARG A 180 -20.34 6.36 -23.87
C ARG A 180 -19.05 6.75 -23.18
N ALA A 181 -18.33 5.81 -22.54
CA ALA A 181 -17.13 6.12 -21.78
C ALA A 181 -16.02 6.70 -22.66
N GLN A 182 -15.46 7.82 -22.25
CA GLN A 182 -14.39 8.52 -22.96
C GLN A 182 -13.06 8.43 -22.18
N PRO A 183 -11.91 8.47 -22.86
CA PRO A 183 -10.59 8.45 -22.20
C PRO A 183 -10.38 9.54 -21.14
N GLY A 184 -10.99 10.71 -21.33
CA GLY A 184 -10.89 11.85 -20.42
C GLY A 184 -11.89 11.83 -19.26
N ASP A 185 -12.81 10.86 -19.20
CA ASP A 185 -13.78 10.80 -18.13
C ASP A 185 -13.09 10.50 -16.80
N LEU A 186 -13.46 11.24 -15.77
CA LEU A 186 -13.10 10.95 -14.39
C LEU A 186 -13.73 9.62 -13.99
N MET A 187 -12.95 8.72 -13.40
CA MET A 187 -13.46 7.43 -12.94
C MET A 187 -13.20 7.17 -11.46
N VAL A 188 -12.15 7.77 -10.89
CA VAL A 188 -11.74 7.56 -9.51
C VAL A 188 -11.35 8.88 -8.88
N LEU A 189 -11.84 9.11 -7.67
CA LEU A 189 -11.25 10.01 -6.70
C LEU A 189 -10.45 9.20 -5.69
N THR A 190 -9.19 9.54 -5.48
CA THR A 190 -8.37 8.95 -4.42
C THR A 190 -7.91 10.05 -3.48
N TYR A 191 -8.41 10.03 -2.25
CA TYR A 191 -8.03 11.01 -1.25
C TYR A 191 -6.68 10.66 -0.63
N THR A 192 -5.78 11.64 -0.66
CA THR A 192 -4.46 11.52 -0.06
C THR A 192 -4.36 12.46 1.15
N SER A 193 -3.93 11.91 2.27
CA SER A 193 -3.57 12.71 3.44
C SER A 193 -2.25 13.43 3.16
N GLY A 194 -2.32 14.67 2.69
CA GLY A 194 -1.13 15.51 2.60
C GLY A 194 -0.51 15.73 3.99
N THR A 195 0.79 15.97 4.06
CA THR A 195 1.51 16.28 5.32
C THR A 195 0.99 17.54 6.03
N THR A 196 0.17 18.33 5.35
CA THR A 196 -0.43 19.57 5.89
C THR A 196 -1.82 19.81 5.33
N GLY A 197 -2.83 19.84 6.21
CA GLY A 197 -4.22 20.16 5.89
C GLY A 197 -5.09 18.93 5.57
N PRO A 198 -6.39 19.15 5.24
CA PRO A 198 -7.32 18.07 4.99
C PRO A 198 -6.95 17.27 3.73
N PRO A 199 -7.40 16.02 3.61
CA PRO A 199 -7.16 15.17 2.44
C PRO A 199 -7.62 15.84 1.15
N LYS A 200 -6.96 15.52 0.03
CA LYS A 200 -7.27 16.05 -1.30
C LYS A 200 -7.61 14.91 -2.25
N GLY A 201 -8.72 15.02 -2.96
CA GLY A 201 -9.16 14.03 -3.95
C GLY A 201 -8.39 14.16 -5.26
N SER A 202 -7.49 13.22 -5.54
CA SER A 202 -6.76 13.13 -6.80
C SER A 202 -7.69 12.60 -7.90
N MET A 203 -7.83 13.36 -9.01
CA MET A 203 -8.71 13.03 -10.14
C MET A 203 -8.02 12.09 -11.12
N ILE A 204 -8.37 10.81 -11.09
CA ILE A 204 -7.82 9.77 -11.98
C ILE A 204 -8.82 9.49 -13.10
N THR A 205 -8.39 9.67 -14.34
CA THR A 205 -9.21 9.43 -15.53
C THR A 205 -9.04 8.02 -16.10
N GLN A 206 -9.93 7.65 -17.04
CA GLN A 206 -9.82 6.40 -17.79
C GLN A 206 -8.45 6.26 -18.47
N SER A 207 -7.97 7.33 -19.13
CA SER A 207 -6.68 7.31 -19.83
C SER A 207 -5.48 7.22 -18.89
N ASN A 208 -5.53 7.84 -17.71
CA ASN A 208 -4.47 7.72 -16.72
C ASN A 208 -4.28 6.26 -16.30
N MET A 209 -5.39 5.57 -16.02
CA MET A 209 -5.33 4.19 -15.56
C MET A 209 -4.94 3.21 -16.67
N LEU A 210 -5.47 3.35 -17.88
CA LEU A 210 -5.03 2.52 -19.02
C LEU A 210 -3.54 2.70 -19.34
N PHE A 211 -3.03 3.91 -19.20
CA PHE A 211 -1.59 4.15 -19.31
C PHE A 211 -0.83 3.38 -18.24
N MET A 212 -1.28 3.43 -16.98
CA MET A 212 -0.60 2.78 -15.86
C MET A 212 -0.65 1.25 -15.95
N MET A 213 -1.76 0.67 -16.40
CA MET A 213 -1.86 -0.78 -16.71
C MET A 213 -0.76 -1.20 -17.69
N ASN A 214 -0.64 -0.49 -18.82
CA ASN A 214 0.42 -0.74 -19.81
C ASN A 214 1.84 -0.60 -19.22
N VAL A 215 2.05 0.38 -18.34
CA VAL A 215 3.35 0.57 -17.67
C VAL A 215 3.68 -0.64 -16.81
N LEU A 216 2.76 -1.06 -15.95
CA LEU A 216 2.95 -2.20 -15.05
C LEU A 216 3.20 -3.49 -15.84
N GLN A 217 2.41 -3.73 -16.88
CA GLN A 217 2.57 -4.92 -17.72
C GLN A 217 3.93 -4.97 -18.40
N ARG A 218 4.44 -3.82 -18.88
CA ARG A 218 5.77 -3.73 -19.50
C ARG A 218 6.91 -3.88 -18.49
N CYS A 219 6.71 -3.39 -17.26
CA CYS A 219 7.74 -3.47 -16.21
C CYS A 219 7.83 -4.87 -15.61
N TYR A 220 6.71 -5.52 -15.37
CA TYR A 220 6.68 -6.73 -14.54
C TYR A 220 6.09 -7.97 -15.20
N GLY A 221 5.29 -7.82 -16.26
CA GLY A 221 4.69 -8.93 -17.00
C GLY A 221 3.86 -9.85 -16.10
N VAL A 222 2.61 -9.48 -15.87
CA VAL A 222 1.64 -10.33 -15.19
C VAL A 222 0.81 -11.07 -16.24
N PHE A 223 0.60 -12.35 -16.04
CA PHE A 223 -0.07 -13.23 -17.01
C PHE A 223 -1.36 -13.81 -16.45
N GLU A 224 -2.22 -14.31 -17.33
CA GLU A 224 -3.47 -14.97 -16.96
C GLU A 224 -3.26 -16.15 -15.99
N SER A 225 -2.11 -16.82 -16.08
CA SER A 225 -1.74 -17.91 -15.18
C SER A 225 -1.22 -17.47 -13.81
N ASP A 226 -1.09 -16.18 -13.59
CA ASP A 226 -0.59 -15.65 -12.31
C ASP A 226 -1.70 -15.52 -11.28
N GLU A 227 -1.31 -15.65 -10.02
CA GLU A 227 -2.16 -15.42 -8.88
C GLU A 227 -1.56 -14.36 -7.98
N GLN A 228 -2.43 -13.49 -7.44
CA GLN A 228 -2.09 -12.42 -6.51
C GLN A 228 -2.83 -12.62 -5.19
N LEU A 229 -2.27 -12.14 -4.07
CA LEU A 229 -3.01 -12.00 -2.81
C LEU A 229 -3.41 -10.54 -2.64
N GLY A 230 -4.71 -10.27 -2.54
CA GLY A 230 -5.31 -8.97 -2.30
C GLY A 230 -5.50 -8.73 -0.81
N PHE A 231 -4.73 -7.81 -0.23
CA PHE A 231 -4.77 -7.42 1.19
C PHE A 231 -4.53 -5.93 1.41
N LEU A 232 -4.01 -5.21 0.41
CA LEU A 232 -3.84 -3.75 0.52
C LEU A 232 -5.19 -3.05 0.36
N PRO A 233 -5.48 -2.02 1.17
CA PRO A 233 -6.75 -1.30 1.09
C PRO A 233 -7.08 -0.85 -0.34
N LEU A 234 -8.28 -1.16 -0.81
CA LEU A 234 -8.76 -0.75 -2.14
C LEU A 234 -9.09 0.76 -2.21
N ALA A 235 -9.23 1.43 -1.08
CA ALA A 235 -9.25 2.89 -0.99
C ALA A 235 -7.92 3.52 -1.44
N HIS A 236 -6.80 2.80 -1.34
CA HIS A 236 -5.49 3.25 -1.79
C HIS A 236 -5.24 2.92 -3.27
N VAL A 237 -4.61 3.85 -4.00
CA VAL A 237 -4.30 3.66 -5.44
C VAL A 237 -3.55 2.36 -5.73
N ALA A 238 -2.62 1.93 -4.85
CA ALA A 238 -1.86 0.70 -5.05
C ALA A 238 -2.74 -0.56 -4.98
N GLY A 239 -3.63 -0.68 -3.98
CA GLY A 239 -4.56 -1.81 -3.88
C GLY A 239 -5.42 -1.96 -5.13
N ARG A 240 -6.06 -0.86 -5.56
CA ARG A 240 -6.87 -0.86 -6.79
C ARG A 240 -6.05 -1.16 -8.04
N MET A 241 -4.84 -0.61 -8.12
CA MET A 241 -3.99 -0.80 -9.27
C MET A 241 -3.61 -2.27 -9.46
N PHE A 242 -3.23 -2.96 -8.39
CA PHE A 242 -2.84 -4.36 -8.47
C PHE A 242 -4.04 -5.31 -8.55
N TYR A 243 -5.07 -5.10 -7.72
CA TYR A 243 -6.15 -6.08 -7.56
C TYR A 243 -7.36 -5.84 -8.46
N THR A 244 -7.56 -4.60 -8.93
CA THR A 244 -8.61 -4.31 -9.91
C THR A 244 -8.02 -4.20 -11.31
N PHE A 245 -7.13 -3.24 -11.54
CA PHE A 245 -6.79 -2.82 -12.89
C PHE A 245 -5.72 -3.70 -13.57
N LEU A 246 -4.68 -4.10 -12.84
CA LEU A 246 -3.67 -5.02 -13.39
C LEU A 246 -4.25 -6.43 -13.58
N ALA A 247 -5.13 -6.88 -12.69
CA ALA A 247 -5.87 -8.13 -12.86
C ALA A 247 -6.80 -8.07 -14.07
N LEU A 248 -7.47 -6.93 -14.28
CA LEU A 248 -8.30 -6.70 -15.46
C LEU A 248 -7.48 -6.73 -16.76
N GLU A 249 -6.27 -6.17 -16.78
CA GLU A 249 -5.39 -6.22 -17.96
C GLU A 249 -4.88 -7.63 -18.24
N SER A 250 -4.37 -8.31 -17.22
CA SER A 250 -3.69 -9.61 -17.37
C SER A 250 -4.64 -10.81 -17.45
N GLY A 251 -5.83 -10.71 -16.86
CA GLY A 251 -6.72 -11.85 -16.63
C GLY A 251 -6.29 -12.73 -15.45
N SER A 252 -5.33 -12.29 -14.63
CA SER A 252 -4.83 -13.04 -13.46
C SER A 252 -5.88 -13.17 -12.36
N VAL A 253 -5.73 -14.21 -11.52
CA VAL A 253 -6.62 -14.45 -10.38
C VAL A 253 -6.19 -13.60 -9.19
N VAL A 254 -7.16 -12.95 -8.54
CA VAL A 254 -6.96 -12.24 -7.28
C VAL A 254 -7.60 -13.03 -6.14
N ASN A 255 -6.80 -13.42 -5.17
CA ASN A 255 -7.25 -14.09 -3.95
C ASN A 255 -7.36 -13.03 -2.85
N LEU A 256 -8.57 -12.77 -2.36
CA LEU A 256 -8.84 -11.76 -1.33
C LEU A 256 -8.67 -12.40 0.04
N THR A 257 -7.87 -11.78 0.89
CA THR A 257 -7.63 -12.27 2.27
C THR A 257 -8.90 -12.20 3.10
N GLU A 258 -9.05 -13.11 4.06
CA GLU A 258 -10.23 -13.16 4.94
C GLU A 258 -10.29 -11.92 5.87
N SER A 259 -9.12 -11.54 6.39
CA SER A 259 -8.96 -10.32 7.20
C SER A 259 -7.50 -9.86 7.19
N PRO A 260 -7.21 -8.63 7.63
CA PRO A 260 -5.84 -8.17 7.80
C PRO A 260 -4.99 -9.06 8.72
N GLU A 261 -5.59 -9.65 9.75
CA GLU A 261 -4.93 -10.53 10.73
C GLU A 261 -4.54 -11.88 10.13
N THR A 262 -5.32 -12.40 9.18
CA THR A 262 -5.07 -13.70 8.53
C THR A 262 -4.12 -13.62 7.35
N MET A 263 -3.73 -12.42 6.93
CA MET A 263 -2.95 -12.16 5.70
C MET A 263 -1.71 -13.06 5.58
N GLU A 264 -0.94 -13.26 6.65
CA GLU A 264 0.25 -14.11 6.61
C GLU A 264 -0.08 -15.59 6.41
N GLN A 265 -1.21 -16.05 6.94
CA GLN A 265 -1.70 -17.41 6.73
C GLN A 265 -2.19 -17.57 5.31
N ASP A 266 -2.99 -16.64 4.83
CA ASP A 266 -3.56 -16.65 3.49
C ASP A 266 -2.46 -16.57 2.43
N LEU A 267 -1.40 -15.79 2.67
CA LEU A 267 -0.23 -15.74 1.81
C LEU A 267 0.46 -17.11 1.67
N ARG A 268 0.54 -17.88 2.76
CA ARG A 268 1.11 -19.24 2.72
C ARG A 268 0.20 -20.23 1.98
N GLU A 269 -1.10 -20.10 2.12
CA GLU A 269 -2.09 -20.97 1.46
C GLU A 269 -2.15 -20.71 -0.05
N VAL A 270 -2.20 -19.44 -0.46
CA VAL A 270 -2.25 -19.03 -1.87
C VAL A 270 -0.90 -19.24 -2.55
N ALA A 271 0.20 -18.93 -1.86
CA ALA A 271 1.56 -18.94 -2.43
C ALA A 271 1.62 -18.26 -3.81
N PRO A 272 1.30 -16.96 -3.89
CA PRO A 272 1.09 -16.25 -5.16
C PRO A 272 2.32 -16.29 -6.06
N SER A 273 2.10 -16.17 -7.37
CA SER A 273 3.17 -16.17 -8.38
C SER A 273 3.82 -14.79 -8.55
N VAL A 274 3.13 -13.72 -8.16
CA VAL A 274 3.60 -12.34 -8.14
C VAL A 274 3.11 -11.65 -6.86
N HIS A 275 3.98 -10.85 -6.22
CA HIS A 275 3.60 -10.27 -4.95
C HIS A 275 4.18 -8.86 -4.77
N PHE A 276 3.28 -7.91 -4.53
CA PHE A 276 3.59 -6.54 -4.16
C PHE A 276 3.17 -6.30 -2.72
N ALA A 277 4.05 -5.69 -1.92
CA ALA A 277 3.73 -5.28 -0.57
C ALA A 277 4.50 -4.01 -0.17
N VAL A 278 4.00 -3.31 0.84
CA VAL A 278 4.70 -2.17 1.44
C VAL A 278 5.85 -2.65 2.33
N PRO A 279 6.89 -1.83 2.58
CA PRO A 279 8.07 -2.21 3.36
C PRO A 279 7.76 -2.88 4.70
N ARG A 280 6.74 -2.41 5.41
CA ARG A 280 6.32 -2.95 6.70
C ARG A 280 6.01 -4.46 6.67
N VAL A 281 5.39 -4.95 5.61
CA VAL A 281 5.11 -6.37 5.42
C VAL A 281 6.41 -7.16 5.30
N TRP A 282 7.34 -6.66 4.51
CA TRP A 282 8.65 -7.28 4.29
C TRP A 282 9.51 -7.30 5.56
N GLU A 283 9.50 -6.21 6.32
CA GLU A 283 10.17 -6.08 7.62
C GLU A 283 9.62 -7.10 8.62
N LYS A 284 8.29 -7.22 8.74
CA LYS A 284 7.62 -8.18 9.62
C LYS A 284 7.96 -9.63 9.25
N GLN A 285 7.96 -9.96 7.96
CA GLN A 285 8.37 -11.28 7.48
C GLN A 285 9.83 -11.60 7.83
N HIS A 286 10.75 -10.66 7.61
CA HIS A 286 12.15 -10.81 7.99
C HIS A 286 12.29 -11.04 9.50
N SER A 287 11.65 -10.20 10.31
CA SER A 287 11.68 -10.28 11.78
C SER A 287 11.15 -11.63 12.29
N SER A 288 10.07 -12.14 11.71
CA SER A 288 9.51 -13.46 12.07
C SER A 288 10.51 -14.60 11.84
N VAL A 289 11.30 -14.53 10.76
CA VAL A 289 12.36 -15.50 10.49
C VAL A 289 13.49 -15.37 11.51
N GLN A 290 13.92 -14.14 11.85
CA GLN A 290 14.99 -13.92 12.81
C GLN A 290 14.62 -14.45 14.20
N ILE A 291 13.39 -14.29 14.64
CA ILE A 291 12.89 -14.80 15.91
C ILE A 291 12.88 -16.33 15.93
N LYS A 292 12.29 -16.96 14.90
CA LYS A 292 12.30 -18.43 14.78
C LYS A 292 13.72 -19.01 14.75
N LEU A 293 14.69 -18.26 14.22
CA LEU A 293 16.10 -18.68 14.25
C LEU A 293 16.70 -18.64 15.66
N LYS A 294 16.29 -17.71 16.52
CA LYS A 294 16.74 -17.70 17.93
C LYS A 294 16.28 -18.95 18.68
N GLU A 295 15.07 -19.41 18.42
CA GLU A 295 14.49 -20.62 18.99
C GLU A 295 15.02 -21.91 18.35
N ALA A 296 15.63 -21.83 17.17
CA ALA A 296 16.13 -22.99 16.44
C ALA A 296 17.30 -23.67 17.15
N THR A 297 17.49 -24.97 16.87
CA THR A 297 18.66 -25.71 17.35
C THR A 297 19.97 -25.11 16.81
N ALA A 298 21.08 -25.35 17.51
CA ALA A 298 22.40 -24.90 17.06
C ALA A 298 22.73 -25.37 15.61
N LEU A 299 22.29 -26.61 15.26
CA LEU A 299 22.43 -27.13 13.90
C LEU A 299 21.57 -26.35 12.91
N GLY A 300 20.32 -26.01 13.27
CA GLY A 300 19.43 -25.22 12.42
C GLY A 300 20.01 -23.83 12.17
N ARG A 301 20.47 -23.13 13.20
CA ARG A 301 21.15 -21.83 13.07
C ARG A 301 22.41 -21.90 12.20
N TRP A 302 23.22 -22.93 12.39
CA TRP A 302 24.41 -23.16 11.55
C TRP A 302 24.02 -23.40 10.09
N ALA A 303 23.05 -24.29 9.84
CA ALA A 303 22.58 -24.59 8.49
C ALA A 303 22.04 -23.33 7.78
N TYR A 304 21.25 -22.52 8.48
CA TYR A 304 20.78 -21.23 7.95
C TYR A 304 21.97 -20.31 7.63
N SER A 305 22.92 -20.14 8.56
CA SER A 305 24.06 -19.24 8.36
C SER A 305 24.96 -19.63 7.17
N VAL A 306 25.04 -20.93 6.88
CA VAL A 306 25.76 -21.41 5.69
C VAL A 306 24.92 -21.16 4.43
N ALA A 307 23.63 -21.51 4.44
CA ALA A 307 22.74 -21.38 3.30
C ALA A 307 22.58 -19.93 2.86
N ILE A 308 22.36 -19.00 3.80
CA ILE A 308 22.17 -17.58 3.48
C ILE A 308 23.44 -16.98 2.90
N ARG A 309 24.64 -17.31 3.42
CA ARG A 309 25.92 -16.84 2.84
C ARG A 309 26.15 -17.33 1.42
N VAL A 310 25.72 -18.55 1.09
CA VAL A 310 25.77 -19.05 -0.30
C VAL A 310 24.81 -18.23 -1.18
N GLY A 311 23.62 -17.91 -0.68
CA GLY A 311 22.65 -17.06 -1.35
C GLY A 311 23.17 -15.62 -1.55
N GLU A 312 23.73 -15.00 -0.52
CA GLU A 312 24.37 -13.68 -0.58
C GLU A 312 25.45 -13.65 -1.66
N ARG A 313 26.33 -14.63 -1.66
CA ARG A 313 27.41 -14.71 -2.65
C ARG A 313 26.87 -14.86 -4.08
N ARG A 314 25.83 -15.66 -4.28
CA ARG A 314 25.14 -15.78 -5.56
C ARG A 314 24.49 -14.46 -5.97
N ALA A 315 23.79 -13.80 -5.05
CA ALA A 315 23.14 -12.52 -5.28
C ALA A 315 24.13 -11.43 -5.71
N GLU A 316 25.36 -11.40 -5.16
CA GLU A 316 26.42 -10.48 -5.61
C GLU A 316 26.73 -10.61 -7.10
N PHE A 317 26.86 -11.84 -7.62
CA PHE A 317 27.08 -12.07 -9.07
C PHE A 317 25.88 -11.58 -9.90
N LEU A 318 24.66 -11.91 -9.46
CA LEU A 318 23.43 -11.51 -10.16
C LEU A 318 23.30 -9.98 -10.19
N LYS A 319 23.53 -9.31 -9.06
CA LYS A 319 23.51 -7.84 -8.93
C LYS A 319 24.58 -7.17 -9.80
N ALA A 320 25.75 -7.79 -9.90
CA ALA A 320 26.83 -7.34 -10.79
C ALA A 320 26.59 -7.71 -12.27
N ARG A 321 25.48 -8.37 -12.61
CA ARG A 321 25.21 -8.93 -13.96
C ARG A 321 26.33 -9.82 -14.48
N ALA A 322 27.03 -10.49 -13.57
CA ALA A 322 28.13 -11.38 -13.85
C ALA A 322 27.66 -12.83 -13.92
N HIS A 323 28.36 -13.63 -14.69
CA HIS A 323 28.10 -15.07 -14.77
C HIS A 323 28.35 -15.74 -13.41
N VAL A 324 27.34 -16.42 -12.86
CA VAL A 324 27.48 -17.17 -11.61
C VAL A 324 28.28 -18.45 -11.89
N PRO A 325 29.38 -18.72 -11.16
CA PRO A 325 30.16 -19.94 -11.36
C PRO A 325 29.31 -21.20 -11.10
N GLY A 326 29.49 -22.23 -11.93
CA GLY A 326 28.69 -23.46 -11.85
C GLY A 326 28.74 -24.17 -10.49
N TRP A 327 29.89 -24.13 -9.79
CA TRP A 327 29.98 -24.64 -8.41
C TRP A 327 29.09 -23.87 -7.43
N LEU A 328 28.95 -22.56 -7.62
CA LEU A 328 28.11 -21.73 -6.75
C LEU A 328 26.62 -21.97 -7.02
N GLU A 329 26.23 -22.16 -8.29
CA GLU A 329 24.85 -22.58 -8.62
C GLU A 329 24.52 -23.96 -8.02
N ALA A 330 25.44 -24.93 -8.06
CA ALA A 330 25.26 -26.23 -7.42
C ALA A 330 25.16 -26.12 -5.89
N ALA A 331 26.01 -25.27 -5.27
CA ALA A 331 25.96 -25.01 -3.84
C ALA A 331 24.65 -24.33 -3.44
N PHE A 332 24.20 -23.35 -4.25
CA PHE A 332 22.92 -22.67 -4.02
C PHE A 332 21.74 -23.65 -4.16
N ALA A 333 21.73 -24.51 -5.16
CA ALA A 333 20.69 -25.53 -5.34
C ALA A 333 20.58 -26.48 -4.13
N ALA A 334 21.72 -26.84 -3.53
CA ALA A 334 21.75 -27.63 -2.30
C ALA A 334 21.22 -26.84 -1.09
N ALA A 335 21.70 -25.60 -0.89
CA ALA A 335 21.25 -24.70 0.17
C ALA A 335 19.74 -24.40 0.04
N ASP A 336 19.29 -24.19 -1.18
CA ASP A 336 17.87 -23.97 -1.49
C ASP A 336 17.01 -25.17 -1.08
N ARG A 337 17.37 -26.36 -1.55
CA ARG A 337 16.59 -27.58 -1.27
C ARG A 337 16.52 -27.90 0.23
N LEU A 338 17.61 -27.67 0.96
CA LEU A 338 17.72 -28.06 2.36
C LEU A 338 17.17 -27.02 3.35
N VAL A 339 17.33 -25.71 3.03
CA VAL A 339 17.05 -24.62 3.96
C VAL A 339 16.20 -23.51 3.35
N LEU A 340 16.67 -22.81 2.28
CA LEU A 340 16.09 -21.55 1.84
C LEU A 340 14.67 -21.70 1.32
N ARG A 341 14.39 -22.78 0.61
CA ARG A 341 13.05 -23.10 0.11
C ARG A 341 12.02 -23.28 1.22
N ASN A 342 12.43 -23.86 2.35
CA ASN A 342 11.52 -24.04 3.49
C ASN A 342 11.16 -22.70 4.14
N ILE A 343 12.13 -21.77 4.17
CA ILE A 343 11.89 -20.39 4.65
C ILE A 343 10.90 -19.70 3.71
N ARG A 344 11.14 -19.72 2.39
CA ARG A 344 10.23 -19.10 1.41
C ARG A 344 8.82 -19.68 1.46
N ARG A 345 8.68 -21.00 1.66
CA ARG A 345 7.37 -21.64 1.86
C ARG A 345 6.70 -21.18 3.15
N GLY A 346 7.47 -21.07 4.22
CA GLY A 346 6.98 -20.53 5.50
C GLY A 346 6.54 -19.07 5.43
N LEU A 347 7.09 -18.31 4.47
CA LEU A 347 6.70 -16.93 4.17
C LEU A 347 5.62 -16.81 3.09
N GLY A 348 5.23 -17.90 2.41
CA GLY A 348 4.25 -17.88 1.32
C GLY A 348 4.76 -17.32 -0.01
N ILE A 349 6.08 -17.13 -0.19
CA ILE A 349 6.67 -16.48 -1.36
C ILE A 349 7.44 -17.44 -2.29
N ASP A 350 7.39 -18.76 -2.05
CA ASP A 350 8.20 -19.71 -2.82
C ASP A 350 7.82 -19.74 -4.32
N SER A 351 6.56 -19.51 -4.66
CA SER A 351 6.06 -19.46 -6.04
C SER A 351 6.31 -18.12 -6.73
N CYS A 352 6.58 -17.04 -6.00
CA CYS A 352 6.76 -15.71 -6.57
C CYS A 352 7.90 -15.66 -7.58
N ARG A 353 7.62 -15.16 -8.78
CA ARG A 353 8.62 -14.89 -9.82
C ARG A 353 9.41 -13.62 -9.50
N TRP A 354 8.76 -12.63 -8.93
CA TRP A 354 9.33 -11.39 -8.42
C TRP A 354 8.55 -10.91 -7.19
N LEU A 355 9.25 -10.13 -6.38
CA LEU A 355 8.68 -9.35 -5.29
C LEU A 355 8.84 -7.87 -5.62
N SER A 356 7.90 -7.04 -5.24
CA SER A 356 8.01 -5.60 -5.42
C SER A 356 7.58 -4.83 -4.18
N THR A 357 8.18 -3.67 -3.97
CA THR A 357 7.91 -2.80 -2.82
C THR A 357 7.87 -1.34 -3.23
N ALA A 358 7.00 -0.57 -2.57
CA ALA A 358 6.86 0.88 -2.76
C ALA A 358 6.18 1.55 -1.58
N ALA A 359 5.81 2.80 -1.76
CA ALA A 359 5.02 3.65 -0.86
C ALA A 359 5.75 4.13 0.40
N ALA A 360 6.85 3.53 0.79
CA ALA A 360 7.77 4.00 1.82
C ALA A 360 9.19 3.56 1.48
N PRO A 361 10.21 4.24 2.01
CA PRO A 361 11.59 3.78 1.90
C PRO A 361 11.78 2.41 2.59
N ILE A 362 12.71 1.61 2.08
CA ILE A 362 13.07 0.29 2.60
C ILE A 362 14.59 0.20 2.77
N ALA A 363 15.05 -0.50 3.80
CA ALA A 363 16.47 -0.73 4.00
C ALA A 363 17.04 -1.60 2.86
N PRO A 364 18.13 -1.18 2.18
CA PRO A 364 18.76 -1.97 1.12
C PRO A 364 19.16 -3.37 1.59
N GLU A 365 19.57 -3.53 2.85
CA GLU A 365 19.94 -4.79 3.46
C GLU A 365 18.78 -5.78 3.50
N LEU A 366 17.54 -5.28 3.65
CA LEU A 366 16.35 -6.12 3.61
C LEU A 366 16.10 -6.66 2.20
N ILE A 367 16.26 -5.82 1.18
CA ILE A 367 16.19 -6.25 -0.22
C ILE A 367 17.26 -7.31 -0.49
N ASP A 368 18.50 -7.07 -0.06
CA ASP A 368 19.63 -8.01 -0.20
C ASP A 368 19.32 -9.37 0.43
N TRP A 369 18.64 -9.39 1.58
CA TRP A 369 18.23 -10.61 2.23
C TRP A 369 17.23 -11.43 1.39
N TYR A 370 16.24 -10.79 0.75
CA TYR A 370 15.33 -11.48 -0.16
C TYR A 370 16.05 -12.01 -1.41
N TRP A 371 16.99 -11.25 -1.94
CA TRP A 371 17.86 -11.74 -3.03
C TRP A 371 18.68 -12.95 -2.60
N ALA A 372 19.23 -12.97 -1.38
CA ALA A 372 19.94 -14.11 -0.82
C ALA A 372 19.04 -15.32 -0.61
N LEU A 373 17.75 -15.14 -0.30
CA LEU A 373 16.75 -16.20 -0.30
C LEU A 373 16.43 -16.74 -1.72
N GLY A 374 16.98 -16.13 -2.76
CA GLY A 374 16.69 -16.50 -4.15
C GLY A 374 15.40 -15.88 -4.71
N LYS A 375 14.90 -14.81 -4.08
CA LYS A 375 13.73 -14.04 -4.52
C LYS A 375 14.13 -12.61 -4.86
N PRO A 376 14.16 -12.25 -6.16
CA PRO A 376 14.45 -10.88 -6.54
C PRO A 376 13.33 -9.96 -6.07
N MET A 377 13.72 -8.88 -5.38
CA MET A 377 12.83 -7.82 -4.94
C MET A 377 13.22 -6.52 -5.63
N TYR A 378 12.23 -5.79 -6.12
CA TYR A 378 12.40 -4.56 -6.88
C TYR A 378 11.65 -3.42 -6.21
N GLU A 379 12.37 -2.32 -5.97
CA GLU A 379 11.77 -1.07 -5.51
C GLU A 379 11.19 -0.30 -6.69
N VAL A 380 10.01 0.28 -6.46
CA VAL A 380 9.39 1.23 -7.38
C VAL A 380 8.99 2.50 -6.65
N TYR A 381 8.87 3.60 -7.38
CA TYR A 381 8.45 4.87 -6.81
C TYR A 381 7.35 5.50 -7.65
N GLY A 382 6.42 6.09 -6.95
CA GLY A 382 5.34 6.89 -7.49
C GLY A 382 4.42 7.42 -6.40
N GLN A 383 3.39 8.09 -6.85
CA GLN A 383 2.41 8.77 -5.99
C GLN A 383 1.02 8.61 -6.60
N THR A 384 -0.03 8.85 -5.83
CA THR A 384 -1.41 8.92 -6.32
C THR A 384 -1.54 9.95 -7.44
N GLU A 385 -0.81 11.05 -7.34
CA GLU A 385 -0.79 12.14 -8.30
C GLU A 385 -0.19 11.76 -9.67
N CYS A 386 0.47 10.62 -9.78
CA CYS A 386 0.88 10.03 -11.06
C CYS A 386 0.16 8.70 -11.37
N SER A 387 -0.98 8.45 -10.70
CA SER A 387 -1.83 7.26 -10.84
C SER A 387 -1.12 5.93 -10.54
N GLY A 388 0.02 5.96 -9.88
CA GLY A 388 0.78 4.76 -9.51
C GLY A 388 2.28 4.96 -9.54
N ILE A 389 3.00 4.31 -10.48
CA ILE A 389 4.46 4.31 -10.52
C ILE A 389 5.00 5.22 -11.63
N ALA A 390 6.10 5.92 -11.32
CA ALA A 390 6.85 6.75 -12.27
C ALA A 390 8.26 6.23 -12.54
N THR A 391 8.84 5.50 -11.57
CA THR A 391 10.12 4.80 -11.75
C THR A 391 10.03 3.36 -11.27
N ALA A 392 10.85 2.50 -11.84
CA ALA A 392 10.90 1.08 -11.49
C ALA A 392 12.31 0.50 -11.66
N ASN A 393 12.70 -0.38 -10.75
CA ASN A 393 13.77 -1.34 -10.99
C ASN A 393 13.18 -2.53 -11.77
N LEU A 394 13.86 -2.95 -12.82
CA LEU A 394 13.47 -4.05 -13.71
C LEU A 394 14.43 -5.23 -13.56
N ALA A 395 14.01 -6.42 -13.93
CA ALA A 395 14.84 -7.63 -13.80
C ALA A 395 16.18 -7.56 -14.51
N ASP A 396 16.25 -6.86 -15.63
CA ASP A 396 17.43 -6.67 -16.46
C ASP A 396 18.10 -5.30 -16.25
N ASP A 397 17.49 -4.39 -15.51
CA ASP A 397 18.02 -3.04 -15.26
C ASP A 397 17.60 -2.51 -13.88
N PHE A 398 18.35 -2.87 -12.84
CA PHE A 398 18.06 -2.50 -11.45
C PHE A 398 19.31 -2.07 -10.69
N ARG A 399 19.08 -1.35 -9.59
CA ARG A 399 20.11 -0.95 -8.62
C ARG A 399 19.49 -0.88 -7.23
N ILE A 400 19.93 -1.74 -6.33
CA ILE A 400 19.44 -1.77 -4.95
C ILE A 400 19.78 -0.45 -4.26
N GLY A 401 18.83 0.08 -3.48
CA GLY A 401 18.89 1.39 -2.86
C GLY A 401 18.52 2.55 -3.79
N SER A 402 18.16 2.26 -5.06
CA SER A 402 17.48 3.19 -5.95
C SER A 402 16.04 2.75 -6.17
N VAL A 403 15.18 3.67 -6.54
CA VAL A 403 13.80 3.39 -6.97
C VAL A 403 13.70 3.11 -8.48
N GLY A 404 14.83 2.78 -9.11
CA GLY A 404 14.91 2.46 -10.53
C GLY A 404 15.00 3.66 -11.46
N LYS A 405 14.66 3.43 -12.72
CA LYS A 405 14.64 4.45 -13.78
C LYS A 405 13.20 4.84 -14.15
N ALA A 406 13.06 5.94 -14.89
CA ALA A 406 11.76 6.36 -15.42
C ALA A 406 11.09 5.22 -16.19
N THR A 407 9.81 4.99 -15.88
CA THR A 407 9.00 3.95 -16.54
C THR A 407 8.71 4.30 -17.99
N PRO A 408 8.34 3.33 -18.85
CA PRO A 408 8.03 3.59 -20.24
C PRO A 408 6.95 4.67 -20.43
N GLY A 409 7.31 5.78 -21.06
CA GLY A 409 6.41 6.92 -21.31
C GLY A 409 6.37 7.96 -20.19
N ALA A 410 7.13 7.79 -19.14
CA ALA A 410 7.39 8.81 -18.14
C ALA A 410 8.75 9.47 -18.36
N GLU A 411 8.84 10.73 -17.95
CA GLU A 411 10.08 11.48 -17.84
C GLU A 411 10.26 11.92 -16.39
N VAL A 412 11.47 11.76 -15.87
CA VAL A 412 11.83 12.14 -14.51
C VAL A 412 13.07 13.03 -14.55
N ARG A 413 13.03 14.16 -13.84
CA ARG A 413 14.17 15.07 -13.68
C ARG A 413 14.17 15.70 -12.31
N LEU A 414 15.23 16.38 -11.96
CA LEU A 414 15.33 17.21 -10.76
C LEU A 414 15.09 18.68 -11.07
N SER A 415 14.49 19.40 -10.12
CA SER A 415 14.45 20.85 -10.10
C SER A 415 15.80 21.42 -9.62
N ASP A 416 15.93 22.76 -9.61
CA ASP A 416 17.10 23.46 -9.04
C ASP A 416 17.24 23.25 -7.51
N GLN A 417 16.23 22.71 -6.86
CA GLN A 417 16.20 22.37 -5.42
C GLN A 417 16.23 20.86 -5.16
N ASP A 418 16.68 20.08 -6.16
CA ASP A 418 16.73 18.63 -6.13
C ASP A 418 15.36 17.95 -5.92
N GLU A 419 14.24 18.66 -6.16
CA GLU A 419 12.91 18.07 -6.14
C GLU A 419 12.72 17.16 -7.37
N ILE A 420 12.21 15.96 -7.14
CA ILE A 420 11.85 15.02 -8.21
C ILE A 420 10.61 15.57 -8.95
N LEU A 421 10.74 15.76 -10.25
CA LEU A 421 9.68 16.19 -11.14
C LEU A 421 9.31 15.05 -12.10
N ILE A 422 8.01 14.83 -12.28
CA ILE A 422 7.47 13.76 -13.15
C ILE A 422 6.62 14.37 -14.26
N ARG A 423 6.85 13.93 -15.50
CA ARG A 423 5.98 14.17 -16.64
C ARG A 423 5.55 12.85 -17.26
N SER A 424 4.25 12.58 -17.28
CA SER A 424 3.71 11.29 -17.72
C SER A 424 2.22 11.42 -18.06
N PRO A 425 1.68 10.63 -19.00
CA PRO A 425 0.24 10.50 -19.18
C PRO A 425 -0.51 9.95 -17.96
N GLY A 426 0.21 9.40 -16.98
CA GLY A 426 -0.35 8.96 -15.71
C GLY A 426 -0.56 10.09 -14.69
N VAL A 427 -0.03 11.31 -14.94
CA VAL A 427 -0.26 12.46 -14.03
C VAL A 427 -1.75 12.81 -14.06
N ILE A 428 -2.34 12.97 -12.86
CA ILE A 428 -3.77 13.29 -12.67
C ILE A 428 -4.14 14.61 -13.32
N GLN A 429 -5.43 14.81 -13.57
CA GLN A 429 -5.93 16.11 -14.07
C GLN A 429 -5.80 17.24 -13.03
N GLY A 430 -5.71 16.89 -11.75
CA GLY A 430 -5.61 17.81 -10.63
C GLY A 430 -6.32 17.27 -9.40
N TYR A 431 -6.53 18.14 -8.42
CA TYR A 431 -7.29 17.84 -7.22
C TYR A 431 -8.73 18.34 -7.34
N TRP A 432 -9.67 17.50 -6.96
CA TRP A 432 -11.10 17.77 -6.98
C TRP A 432 -11.44 19.04 -6.19
N ASN A 433 -12.13 19.97 -6.83
CA ASN A 433 -12.54 21.26 -6.25
C ASN A 433 -11.41 22.11 -5.65
N LYS A 434 -10.12 21.85 -6.01
CA LYS A 434 -8.97 22.56 -5.46
C LYS A 434 -8.01 23.07 -6.55
N PRO A 435 -8.45 24.03 -7.39
CA PRO A 435 -7.64 24.52 -8.53
C PRO A 435 -6.32 25.16 -8.10
N GLU A 436 -6.28 25.85 -6.97
CA GLU A 436 -5.04 26.48 -6.45
C GLU A 436 -4.01 25.40 -6.09
N LYS A 437 -4.45 24.35 -5.38
CA LYS A 437 -3.56 23.22 -5.03
C LYS A 437 -3.11 22.45 -6.26
N THR A 438 -3.97 22.32 -7.25
CA THR A 438 -3.60 21.76 -8.55
C THR A 438 -2.49 22.56 -9.20
N ALA A 439 -2.63 23.88 -9.29
CA ALA A 439 -1.63 24.77 -9.87
C ALA A 439 -0.30 24.81 -9.08
N GLU A 440 -0.35 24.62 -7.75
CA GLU A 440 0.86 24.49 -6.91
C GLU A 440 1.61 23.18 -7.21
N THR A 441 0.88 22.09 -7.48
CA THR A 441 1.43 20.73 -7.63
C THR A 441 1.76 20.40 -9.08
N ILE A 442 0.95 20.83 -10.03
CA ILE A 442 1.16 20.60 -11.47
C ILE A 442 1.48 21.93 -12.13
N ARG A 443 2.73 22.11 -12.56
CA ARG A 443 3.22 23.34 -13.17
C ARG A 443 3.63 23.07 -14.61
N GLY A 444 2.86 23.60 -15.56
CA GLY A 444 2.96 23.17 -16.95
C GLY A 444 2.63 21.69 -17.07
N ASP A 445 3.54 20.90 -17.65
CA ASP A 445 3.38 19.45 -17.82
C ASP A 445 4.06 18.62 -16.70
N TRP A 446 4.57 19.27 -15.65
CA TRP A 446 5.36 18.63 -14.62
C TRP A 446 4.64 18.56 -13.28
N LEU A 447 4.54 17.35 -12.76
CA LEU A 447 4.16 17.08 -11.37
C LEU A 447 5.35 17.39 -10.46
N HIS A 448 5.14 18.28 -9.52
CA HIS A 448 6.04 18.58 -8.41
C HIS A 448 5.73 17.64 -7.25
N THR A 449 6.61 16.67 -7.01
CA THR A 449 6.32 15.57 -6.08
C THR A 449 6.43 15.97 -4.61
N GLY A 450 7.19 17.01 -4.30
CA GLY A 450 7.59 17.36 -2.94
C GLY A 450 8.63 16.41 -2.34
N ASP A 451 9.17 15.49 -3.13
CA ASP A 451 10.24 14.56 -2.72
C ASP A 451 11.57 15.04 -3.27
N VAL A 452 12.59 15.09 -2.40
CA VAL A 452 13.97 15.39 -2.79
C VAL A 452 14.65 14.10 -3.24
N GLY A 453 15.41 14.19 -4.32
CA GLY A 453 16.09 13.03 -4.87
C GLY A 453 17.43 13.36 -5.53
N ARG A 454 18.06 12.33 -6.06
CA ARG A 454 19.21 12.42 -6.95
C ARG A 454 19.06 11.44 -8.10
N ILE A 455 19.66 11.77 -9.23
CA ILE A 455 19.73 10.90 -10.40
C ILE A 455 21.20 10.67 -10.70
N ASP A 456 21.63 9.41 -10.83
CA ASP A 456 23.00 9.10 -11.18
C ASP A 456 23.26 9.17 -12.70
N ALA A 457 24.53 8.99 -13.09
CA ALA A 457 24.95 9.06 -14.49
C ALA A 457 24.31 8.00 -15.40
N GLU A 458 23.77 6.92 -14.83
CA GLU A 458 23.09 5.87 -15.57
C GLU A 458 21.57 6.06 -15.59
N GLY A 459 21.04 7.09 -14.92
CA GLY A 459 19.63 7.45 -14.89
C GLY A 459 18.82 6.80 -13.76
N PHE A 460 19.46 6.15 -12.79
CA PHE A 460 18.78 5.63 -11.61
C PHE A 460 18.42 6.77 -10.65
N VAL A 461 17.16 6.76 -10.21
CA VAL A 461 16.59 7.73 -9.30
C VAL A 461 16.73 7.22 -7.86
N TYR A 462 17.09 8.10 -6.96
CA TYR A 462 17.14 7.84 -5.53
C TYR A 462 16.27 8.86 -4.83
N VAL A 463 15.29 8.40 -4.07
CA VAL A 463 14.50 9.27 -3.19
C VAL A 463 15.30 9.47 -1.91
N VAL A 464 15.56 10.72 -1.57
CA VAL A 464 16.32 11.09 -0.38
C VAL A 464 15.37 11.25 0.79
N ASP A 465 14.41 12.16 0.70
CA ASP A 465 13.36 12.38 1.71
C ASP A 465 12.26 13.30 1.18
N ARG A 466 11.22 13.51 1.96
CA ARG A 466 10.26 14.59 1.75
C ARG A 466 10.94 15.94 1.97
N MET A 467 10.75 16.89 1.08
CA MET A 467 11.34 18.24 1.20
C MET A 467 10.99 18.91 2.54
N LYS A 468 9.80 18.67 3.06
CA LYS A 468 9.31 19.24 4.33
C LYS A 468 9.81 18.50 5.58
N ASP A 469 10.32 17.28 5.42
CA ASP A 469 10.75 16.43 6.52
C ASP A 469 12.28 16.49 6.75
N ILE A 470 13.03 17.09 5.83
CA ILE A 470 14.47 17.31 5.99
C ILE A 470 14.71 18.17 7.24
N ILE A 471 15.52 17.64 8.14
CA ILE A 471 15.90 18.30 9.39
C ILE A 471 17.06 19.25 9.12
N ILE A 472 16.88 20.52 9.48
CA ILE A 472 17.98 21.49 9.51
C ILE A 472 18.36 21.72 10.97
N THR A 473 19.45 21.12 11.41
CA THR A 473 19.92 21.28 12.80
C THR A 473 20.30 22.72 13.12
N ALA A 474 20.39 23.07 14.42
CA ALA A 474 20.85 24.38 14.85
C ALA A 474 22.26 24.76 14.30
N GLY A 475 23.07 23.77 13.94
CA GLY A 475 24.36 23.94 13.27
C GLY A 475 24.29 24.13 11.75
N GLY A 476 23.08 24.21 11.15
CA GLY A 476 22.88 24.40 9.71
C GLY A 476 23.16 23.16 8.86
N LYS A 477 23.18 21.95 9.44
CA LYS A 477 23.34 20.68 8.71
C LYS A 477 21.97 20.18 8.29
N ASN A 478 21.85 19.85 6.99
CA ASN A 478 20.70 19.10 6.47
C ASN A 478 20.90 17.62 6.79
N ILE A 479 19.90 17.00 7.38
CA ILE A 479 19.87 15.59 7.75
C ILE A 479 18.59 14.96 7.20
N THR A 480 18.73 13.78 6.65
CA THR A 480 17.66 12.95 6.12
C THR A 480 17.17 12.00 7.22
N PRO A 481 16.06 12.31 7.93
CA PRO A 481 15.59 11.47 9.01
C PRO A 481 15.17 10.07 8.54
N SER A 482 14.58 9.96 7.35
CA SER A 482 14.07 8.69 6.82
C SER A 482 15.16 7.63 6.67
N GLU A 483 16.39 7.99 6.34
CA GLU A 483 17.50 7.04 6.22
C GLU A 483 17.83 6.40 7.57
N ILE A 484 17.89 7.21 8.64
CA ILE A 484 18.16 6.73 10.00
C ILE A 484 16.98 5.88 10.50
N GLU A 485 15.75 6.34 10.30
CA GLU A 485 14.51 5.67 10.71
C GLU A 485 14.38 4.29 10.05
N ASN A 486 14.70 4.19 8.75
CA ASN A 486 14.65 2.91 8.05
C ASN A 486 15.69 1.91 8.56
N GLN A 487 16.89 2.38 8.92
CA GLN A 487 17.90 1.53 9.55
C GLN A 487 17.44 1.04 10.93
N LEU A 488 16.73 1.87 11.71
CA LEU A 488 16.15 1.45 12.99
C LEU A 488 15.05 0.40 12.80
N LYS A 489 14.16 0.58 11.82
CA LYS A 489 13.07 -0.36 11.51
C LYS A 489 13.54 -1.71 10.97
N PHE A 490 14.79 -1.83 10.57
CA PHE A 490 15.39 -3.13 10.25
C PHE A 490 15.59 -4.01 11.49
N SER A 491 15.57 -3.44 12.69
CA SER A 491 15.58 -4.20 13.95
C SER A 491 14.25 -4.93 14.15
N ALA A 492 14.31 -6.19 14.56
CA ALA A 492 13.12 -6.97 14.91
C ALA A 492 12.34 -6.41 16.11
N TYR A 493 12.92 -5.50 16.87
CA TYR A 493 12.34 -4.94 18.09
C TYR A 493 11.72 -3.56 17.92
N ILE A 494 11.89 -2.93 16.75
CA ILE A 494 11.44 -1.57 16.47
C ILE A 494 10.38 -1.60 15.37
N THR A 495 9.15 -1.20 15.71
CA THR A 495 8.05 -1.06 14.76
C THR A 495 8.19 0.17 13.92
N ASP A 496 8.44 1.33 14.58
CA ASP A 496 8.63 2.60 13.91
C ASP A 496 9.50 3.55 14.75
N ALA A 497 10.00 4.58 14.11
CA ALA A 497 10.86 5.57 14.74
C ALA A 497 10.64 6.94 14.11
N VAL A 498 10.67 7.99 14.94
CA VAL A 498 10.62 9.39 14.49
C VAL A 498 11.85 10.11 15.00
N VAL A 499 12.75 10.43 14.07
CA VAL A 499 13.94 11.25 14.35
C VAL A 499 13.54 12.73 14.45
N VAL A 500 13.94 13.37 15.55
CA VAL A 500 13.66 14.77 15.86
C VAL A 500 14.97 15.54 15.98
N GLY A 501 15.05 16.71 15.37
CA GLY A 501 16.30 17.50 15.41
C GLY A 501 16.21 18.86 14.70
N ASP A 502 15.08 19.21 14.10
CA ASP A 502 14.94 20.50 13.41
C ASP A 502 15.14 21.66 14.38
N ARG A 503 16.10 22.55 14.04
CA ARG A 503 16.55 23.67 14.88
C ARG A 503 17.04 23.28 16.28
N ARG A 504 17.35 21.99 16.50
CA ARG A 504 17.87 21.47 17.77
C ARG A 504 19.39 21.23 17.69
N PRO A 505 20.08 21.16 18.85
CA PRO A 505 21.55 21.03 18.87
C PRO A 505 22.05 19.64 18.46
N TYR A 506 21.19 18.60 18.55
CA TYR A 506 21.49 17.22 18.18
C TYR A 506 20.21 16.46 17.88
N LEU A 507 20.36 15.27 17.28
CA LEU A 507 19.23 14.40 16.99
C LEU A 507 18.79 13.60 18.23
N THR A 508 17.48 13.47 18.37
CA THR A 508 16.81 12.56 19.30
C THR A 508 15.83 11.68 18.53
N CYS A 509 15.32 10.63 19.16
CA CYS A 509 14.39 9.73 18.53
C CYS A 509 13.25 9.34 19.46
N LEU A 510 12.03 9.33 18.95
CA LEU A 510 10.90 8.60 19.53
C LEU A 510 10.84 7.24 18.86
N VAL A 511 10.72 6.18 19.63
CA VAL A 511 10.73 4.80 19.14
C VAL A 511 9.47 4.09 19.59
N MET A 512 8.78 3.46 18.66
CA MET A 512 7.70 2.53 18.90
C MET A 512 8.25 1.11 18.80
N ILE A 513 8.17 0.35 19.90
CA ILE A 513 8.68 -1.02 19.96
C ILE A 513 7.68 -2.00 19.34
N ASP A 514 8.18 -3.09 18.79
CA ASP A 514 7.36 -4.22 18.37
C ASP A 514 6.87 -4.97 19.61
N ALA A 515 5.56 -4.85 19.89
CA ALA A 515 4.96 -5.36 21.12
C ALA A 515 5.14 -6.88 21.27
N GLU A 516 5.00 -7.63 20.18
CA GLU A 516 5.09 -9.08 20.17
C GLU A 516 6.54 -9.55 20.43
N ASN A 517 7.47 -9.00 19.65
CA ASN A 517 8.87 -9.39 19.70
C ASN A 517 9.57 -8.96 21.00
N VAL A 518 9.22 -7.78 21.52
CA VAL A 518 9.76 -7.29 22.79
C VAL A 518 9.12 -8.01 23.98
N THR A 519 7.84 -8.39 23.88
CA THR A 519 7.20 -9.27 24.88
C THR A 519 7.91 -10.62 24.94
N GLN A 520 8.19 -11.24 23.81
CA GLN A 520 8.94 -12.50 23.77
C GLN A 520 10.35 -12.33 24.36
N PHE A 521 11.05 -11.25 23.99
CA PHE A 521 12.36 -10.94 24.60
C PHE A 521 12.27 -10.83 26.12
N ALA A 522 11.27 -10.13 26.64
CA ALA A 522 11.09 -9.96 28.08
C ALA A 522 10.81 -11.30 28.79
N GLN A 523 9.98 -12.15 28.21
CA GLN A 523 9.68 -13.49 28.71
C GLN A 523 10.93 -14.37 28.73
N ASP A 524 11.70 -14.40 27.66
CA ASP A 524 12.92 -15.19 27.51
C ASP A 524 14.00 -14.79 28.53
N ASN A 525 14.02 -13.52 28.94
CA ASN A 525 14.97 -12.96 29.89
C ASN A 525 14.40 -12.83 31.30
N GLY A 526 13.19 -13.32 31.58
CA GLY A 526 12.55 -13.27 32.90
C GLY A 526 12.27 -11.83 33.38
N VAL A 527 12.05 -10.89 32.48
CA VAL A 527 11.76 -9.49 32.81
C VAL A 527 10.28 -9.36 33.19
N PRO A 528 9.96 -8.89 34.40
CA PRO A 528 8.57 -8.73 34.82
C PRO A 528 7.94 -7.49 34.19
N PHE A 529 6.77 -7.64 33.59
CA PHE A 529 5.91 -6.55 33.08
C PHE A 529 4.43 -6.94 33.21
N THR A 530 3.53 -5.98 33.13
CA THR A 530 2.07 -6.19 33.23
C THR A 530 1.31 -5.80 31.97
N ASN A 531 1.80 -4.82 31.23
CA ASN A 531 1.22 -4.30 30.00
C ASN A 531 2.30 -3.62 29.15
N TYR A 532 1.92 -3.15 27.97
CA TYR A 532 2.83 -2.49 27.01
C TYR A 532 3.56 -1.29 27.64
N THR A 533 2.84 -0.42 28.36
CA THR A 533 3.43 0.74 29.04
C THR A 533 4.52 0.30 30.02
N SER A 534 4.23 -0.67 30.89
CA SER A 534 5.22 -1.17 31.85
C SER A 534 6.41 -1.83 31.16
N LEU A 535 6.16 -2.53 30.03
CA LEU A 535 7.20 -3.14 29.21
C LEU A 535 8.18 -2.08 28.67
N CYS A 536 7.68 -0.97 28.14
CA CYS A 536 8.49 0.15 27.66
C CYS A 536 9.37 0.79 28.76
N HIS A 537 8.95 0.71 30.02
CA HIS A 537 9.68 1.31 31.14
C HIS A 537 10.66 0.34 31.83
N THR A 538 10.73 -0.94 31.43
CA THR A 538 11.73 -1.85 31.99
C THR A 538 13.14 -1.48 31.54
N ARG A 539 14.11 -1.64 32.42
CA ARG A 539 15.51 -1.32 32.13
C ARG A 539 16.05 -2.19 30.99
N GLU A 540 15.71 -3.46 31.01
CA GLU A 540 16.17 -4.44 30.02
C GLU A 540 15.71 -4.10 28.61
N VAL A 541 14.46 -3.62 28.45
CA VAL A 541 13.94 -3.15 27.15
C VAL A 541 14.60 -1.84 26.74
N GLN A 542 14.79 -0.92 27.68
CA GLN A 542 15.53 0.33 27.39
C GLN A 542 16.97 0.06 26.93
N ASP A 543 17.67 -0.89 27.60
CA ASP A 543 19.03 -1.29 27.25
C ASP A 543 19.06 -2.02 25.88
N LEU A 544 18.05 -2.85 25.59
CA LEU A 544 17.89 -3.49 24.28
C LEU A 544 17.78 -2.45 23.15
N ILE A 545 16.85 -1.52 23.28
CA ILE A 545 16.63 -0.49 22.24
C ILE A 545 17.84 0.46 22.14
N ALA A 546 18.50 0.77 23.26
CA ALA A 546 19.74 1.54 23.24
C ALA A 546 20.84 0.84 22.42
N SER A 547 20.97 -0.48 22.54
CA SER A 547 21.92 -1.29 21.76
C SER A 547 21.59 -1.27 20.27
N GLU A 548 20.31 -1.37 19.90
CA GLU A 548 19.86 -1.28 18.50
C GLU A 548 20.21 0.10 17.91
N ILE A 549 19.90 1.18 18.65
CA ILE A 549 20.22 2.55 18.24
C ILE A 549 21.73 2.73 18.08
N GLU A 550 22.55 2.19 18.98
CA GLU A 550 24.01 2.30 18.91
C GLU A 550 24.57 1.55 17.68
N SER A 551 24.02 0.38 17.36
CA SER A 551 24.32 -0.34 16.13
C SER A 551 24.03 0.48 14.86
N VAL A 552 22.91 1.19 14.85
CA VAL A 552 22.55 2.09 13.74
C VAL A 552 23.46 3.31 13.71
N ASN A 553 23.69 3.95 14.86
CA ASN A 553 24.58 5.11 14.97
C ASN A 553 25.99 4.85 14.43
N ALA A 554 26.49 3.60 14.55
CA ALA A 554 27.79 3.22 14.02
C ALA A 554 27.92 3.32 12.49
N LYS A 555 26.79 3.35 11.79
CA LYS A 555 26.73 3.47 10.32
C LYS A 555 26.71 4.93 9.82
N PHE A 556 26.49 5.90 10.71
CA PHE A 556 26.25 7.31 10.37
C PHE A 556 27.35 8.24 10.86
N ALA A 557 27.44 9.42 10.23
CA ALA A 557 28.36 10.45 10.66
C ALA A 557 27.96 11.00 12.05
N ARG A 558 28.92 11.49 12.82
CA ARG A 558 28.70 11.95 14.21
C ARG A 558 27.54 12.94 14.37
N VAL A 559 27.28 13.77 13.37
CA VAL A 559 26.20 14.78 13.38
C VAL A 559 24.82 14.17 13.14
N GLU A 560 24.77 12.98 12.56
CA GLU A 560 23.58 12.22 12.19
C GLU A 560 23.23 11.17 13.24
N THR A 561 24.05 11.04 14.31
CA THR A 561 23.80 10.06 15.37
C THR A 561 22.74 10.53 16.35
N ILE A 562 21.83 9.63 16.70
CA ILE A 562 20.83 9.83 17.77
C ILE A 562 21.57 9.88 19.12
N LYS A 563 21.35 10.96 19.89
CA LYS A 563 22.01 11.16 21.18
C LYS A 563 21.15 10.73 22.37
N LYS A 564 19.85 10.82 22.24
CA LYS A 564 18.88 10.38 23.24
C LYS A 564 17.64 9.85 22.55
N PHE A 565 16.94 8.93 23.20
CA PHE A 565 15.67 8.42 22.72
C PHE A 565 14.64 8.32 23.84
N ARG A 566 13.38 8.15 23.46
CA ARG A 566 12.27 7.77 24.35
C ARG A 566 11.40 6.77 23.63
N LEU A 567 10.84 5.82 24.37
CA LEU A 567 9.84 4.91 23.86
C LEU A 567 8.47 5.58 23.91
N ILE A 568 7.67 5.40 22.85
CA ILE A 568 6.25 5.67 22.88
C ILE A 568 5.61 4.52 23.66
N ASP A 569 5.10 4.82 24.85
CA ASP A 569 4.58 3.83 25.81
C ASP A 569 3.07 3.56 25.66
N GLN A 570 2.46 4.10 24.61
CA GLN A 570 1.12 3.81 24.12
C GLN A 570 1.23 2.89 22.89
N LEU A 571 0.50 1.77 22.92
CA LEU A 571 0.31 0.97 21.71
C LEU A 571 -0.63 1.73 20.79
N LEU A 572 -0.16 2.09 19.60
CA LEU A 572 -0.95 2.79 18.59
C LEU A 572 -1.64 1.77 17.68
N ASP A 573 -2.90 2.04 17.38
CA ASP A 573 -3.67 1.29 16.39
C ASP A 573 -3.96 2.15 15.14
N PRO A 574 -4.48 1.57 14.05
CA PRO A 574 -4.75 2.30 12.81
C PRO A 574 -5.75 3.45 12.92
N GLU A 575 -6.57 3.48 13.97
CA GLU A 575 -7.56 4.55 14.22
C GLU A 575 -6.95 5.75 14.97
N ASP A 576 -5.76 5.58 15.56
CA ASP A 576 -5.06 6.68 16.25
C ASP A 576 -4.66 7.80 15.29
N GLU A 577 -4.80 9.04 15.74
CA GLU A 577 -4.44 10.23 14.94
C GLU A 577 -2.98 10.26 14.48
N GLU A 578 -2.09 9.57 15.19
CA GLU A 578 -0.66 9.47 14.91
C GLU A 578 -0.34 8.64 13.68
N LEU A 579 -1.23 7.74 13.27
CA LEU A 579 -1.03 6.87 12.13
C LEU A 579 -1.81 7.36 10.89
N THR A 580 -1.25 7.07 9.73
CA THR A 580 -2.03 7.12 8.50
C THR A 580 -2.85 5.82 8.39
N PRO A 581 -3.91 5.77 7.55
CA PRO A 581 -4.62 4.51 7.26
C PRO A 581 -3.70 3.38 6.73
N THR A 582 -2.53 3.73 6.20
CA THR A 582 -1.49 2.79 5.78
C THR A 582 -0.44 2.53 6.88
N GLN A 583 -0.79 2.78 8.14
CA GLN A 583 0.03 2.52 9.35
C GLN A 583 1.40 3.22 9.39
N LYS A 584 1.53 4.42 8.80
CA LYS A 584 2.74 5.24 8.89
C LYS A 584 2.56 6.33 9.95
N LEU A 585 3.57 6.56 10.77
CA LEU A 585 3.55 7.67 11.72
C LEU A 585 3.49 9.03 10.99
N LYS A 586 2.52 9.85 11.39
CA LYS A 586 2.39 11.25 10.95
C LYS A 586 3.35 12.10 11.78
N ARG A 587 4.54 12.34 11.28
CA ARG A 587 5.62 13.09 11.97
C ARG A 587 5.11 14.36 12.67
N LYS A 588 4.26 15.13 12.01
CA LYS A 588 3.72 16.38 12.58
C LYS A 588 2.88 16.13 13.83
N VAL A 589 1.94 15.19 13.76
CA VAL A 589 1.06 14.83 14.88
C VAL A 589 1.88 14.27 16.04
N VAL A 590 2.82 13.36 15.74
CA VAL A 590 3.73 12.79 16.75
C VAL A 590 4.56 13.90 17.43
N ASN A 591 5.12 14.84 16.68
CA ASN A 591 5.89 15.95 17.25
C ASN A 591 5.02 16.88 18.13
N GLU A 592 3.77 17.11 17.78
CA GLU A 592 2.83 17.93 18.55
C GLU A 592 2.35 17.20 19.81
N LYS A 593 1.91 15.95 19.67
CA LYS A 593 1.36 15.15 20.79
C LYS A 593 2.42 14.80 21.83
N TYR A 594 3.63 14.48 21.40
CA TYR A 594 4.75 14.10 22.28
C TYR A 594 5.75 15.24 22.53
N ALA A 595 5.34 16.50 22.37
CA ALA A 595 6.24 17.67 22.51
C ALA A 595 6.96 17.70 23.87
N ASP A 596 6.25 17.44 24.98
CA ASP A 596 6.85 17.42 26.31
C ASP A 596 7.90 16.31 26.47
N LEU A 597 7.64 15.14 25.90
CA LEU A 597 8.55 14.00 25.90
C LEU A 597 9.81 14.31 25.08
N ILE A 598 9.63 14.92 23.91
CA ILE A 598 10.72 15.41 23.06
C ILE A 598 11.55 16.45 23.80
N ASP A 599 10.92 17.46 24.38
CA ASP A 599 11.63 18.53 25.11
C ASP A 599 12.39 17.98 26.33
N SER A 600 11.90 16.93 26.99
CA SER A 600 12.60 16.27 28.08
C SER A 600 13.98 15.74 27.67
N MET A 601 14.15 15.37 26.40
CA MET A 601 15.42 14.87 25.88
C MET A 601 16.46 15.98 25.68
N TYR A 602 16.03 17.24 25.58
CA TYR A 602 16.90 18.40 25.41
C TYR A 602 17.14 19.17 26.73
N ARG A 603 16.33 18.93 27.79
CA ARG A 603 16.55 19.51 29.11
C ARG A 603 17.70 18.78 29.79
N GLY A 604 18.74 19.51 30.18
CA GLY A 604 19.89 18.98 30.95
C GLY A 604 21.11 18.59 30.11
N GLY A 605 21.29 19.22 28.94
CA GLY A 605 22.53 19.20 28.15
C GLY A 605 23.34 20.44 28.41
#